data_b1ad904434b0daa1ec04324a7cc3edc2
#
_entry.id   b1ad904434b0daa1ec04324a7cc3edc2
#
_cell.length_a   1.000
_cell.length_b   1.000
_cell.length_c   1.000
_cell.angle_alpha   90.00
_cell.angle_beta   90.00
_cell.angle_gamma   90.00
#
_symmetry.space_group_name_H-M   'P 1'
#
loop_
_entity.id
_entity.type
_entity.pdbx_description
1 polymer ?
#
loop_
_entity_poly.entity_id
_entity_poly.type
_entity_poly.pdbx_seq_one_letter_code
_entity_poly.pdbx_strand_id
1 'polypeptide(L)'
;MSKHPPDSARDARSLYWQGYQISHIAKLTGFNVHTLYSRRKRENWDKTAPLDRVRFTTEARYNQLIDKAEKSGRDFKEIDLLARQLVRFDRQLNNEGGEGRKKLPKNHFSDEQIEQLRAKFYEGLYEHQKRWYKAKSLAITIRNILKSRQIGATWYFSREALVDALETGRNQIFLSASRAQAHQFKRFIIKFAAEVGVELKGDPIMLSNGAELHFLGTSAASAQSYTGNLYFDEYFWTSNFINLRSVAAGMATQTGLIETYFSTISSEEHEAYRFWSGELFNDGRKKADRVNIDITHKNLKNGKICADMQWKQIVTVKDAAGLGFDRIDVDDLIAKKSPDEFNNLYMCQPITNGERPFSYSELINCGVDGWNAGVWDDWRPYSPRPLGNSPVWIGYDPNGEGEGGDSAGLVAIAPPQVEGGKFRVLEAIQLRGMPFELQAEEIRKMTQRYNVQFIGIDGTGIGGAVHSLVLKFFPAAMKFVYSISVKSALVLKAQMVMRRGRFEYDAGLSVIAQSFMTIRKSVTPGGMTTYTSDRSKGASHGDVAWAIMHALQNEPIGAETGSTGGGFVQEF
;
A
#
# COMPACT_ATOMS: atom_id res chain seq x y z
N MET A 1 27.06 -33.87 -52.71
CA MET A 1 26.11 -32.75 -52.51
C MET A 1 24.72 -33.34 -52.65
N SER A 2 23.92 -33.33 -51.57
CA SER A 2 22.51 -33.78 -51.59
C SER A 2 21.71 -32.82 -52.45
N LYS A 3 21.05 -33.32 -53.49
CA LYS A 3 20.25 -32.54 -54.46
C LYS A 3 18.94 -31.99 -53.86
N HIS A 4 18.68 -32.18 -52.58
CA HIS A 4 17.41 -31.79 -51.94
C HIS A 4 17.69 -30.87 -50.77
N PRO A 5 16.93 -29.77 -50.60
CA PRO A 5 17.04 -28.92 -49.44
C PRO A 5 16.65 -29.69 -48.15
N PRO A 6 17.18 -29.29 -46.98
CA PRO A 6 17.03 -29.99 -45.70
C PRO A 6 15.60 -30.28 -45.29
N ASP A 7 14.62 -29.51 -45.75
CA ASP A 7 13.19 -29.63 -45.36
C ASP A 7 12.33 -30.58 -46.21
N SER A 8 12.85 -31.04 -47.37
CA SER A 8 12.08 -31.91 -48.23
C SER A 8 11.70 -33.27 -47.59
N ALA A 9 12.43 -33.70 -46.56
CA ALA A 9 12.17 -34.89 -45.80
C ALA A 9 10.94 -34.76 -44.86
N ARG A 10 10.77 -33.57 -44.28
CA ARG A 10 9.59 -33.23 -43.45
C ARG A 10 8.35 -33.08 -44.34
N ASP A 11 8.51 -32.52 -45.52
CA ASP A 11 7.43 -32.38 -46.50
C ASP A 11 6.91 -33.72 -46.96
N ALA A 12 7.76 -34.71 -47.22
CA ALA A 12 7.34 -36.06 -47.62
C ALA A 12 6.47 -36.75 -46.57
N ARG A 13 6.80 -36.58 -45.26
CA ARG A 13 6.00 -37.14 -44.17
C ARG A 13 4.65 -36.43 -44.02
N SER A 14 4.64 -35.10 -44.15
CA SER A 14 3.41 -34.29 -44.12
C SER A 14 2.45 -34.68 -45.25
N LEU A 15 2.96 -34.85 -46.48
CA LEU A 15 2.17 -35.29 -47.62
C LEU A 15 1.60 -36.71 -47.40
N TYR A 16 2.36 -37.63 -46.78
CA TYR A 16 1.86 -38.95 -46.42
C TYR A 16 0.68 -38.89 -45.46
N TRP A 17 0.74 -38.06 -44.43
CA TRP A 17 -0.36 -37.91 -43.49
C TRP A 17 -1.57 -37.17 -44.09
N GLN A 18 -1.38 -36.40 -45.16
CA GLN A 18 -2.46 -35.81 -45.97
C GLN A 18 -3.12 -36.83 -46.92
N GLY A 19 -2.64 -38.12 -46.93
CA GLY A 19 -3.23 -39.20 -47.71
C GLY A 19 -2.60 -39.41 -49.09
N TYR A 20 -1.49 -38.71 -49.41
CA TYR A 20 -0.82 -38.96 -50.70
C TYR A 20 -0.13 -40.32 -50.71
N GLN A 21 -0.21 -41.02 -51.85
CA GLN A 21 0.51 -42.28 -52.04
C GLN A 21 2.02 -42.05 -52.14
N ILE A 22 2.85 -42.99 -51.64
CA ILE A 22 4.34 -42.88 -51.64
C ILE A 22 4.90 -42.63 -53.03
N SER A 23 4.35 -43.25 -54.08
CA SER A 23 4.73 -43.00 -55.47
C SER A 23 4.48 -41.58 -55.95
N HIS A 24 3.42 -40.92 -55.45
CA HIS A 24 3.10 -39.56 -55.77
C HIS A 24 4.01 -38.57 -54.97
N ILE A 25 4.24 -38.91 -53.70
CA ILE A 25 5.19 -38.14 -52.85
C ILE A 25 6.61 -38.14 -53.46
N ALA A 26 7.02 -39.32 -53.98
CA ALA A 26 8.32 -39.44 -54.67
C ALA A 26 8.46 -38.49 -55.86
N LYS A 27 7.38 -38.34 -56.65
CA LYS A 27 7.36 -37.39 -57.79
C LYS A 27 7.40 -35.94 -57.35
N LEU A 28 6.69 -35.59 -56.26
CA LEU A 28 6.60 -34.21 -55.74
C LEU A 28 7.87 -33.78 -55.04
N THR A 29 8.51 -34.67 -54.29
CA THR A 29 9.67 -34.34 -53.43
C THR A 29 11.02 -34.71 -54.10
N GLY A 30 11.02 -35.45 -55.20
CA GLY A 30 12.19 -35.92 -55.88
C GLY A 30 12.93 -37.06 -55.15
N PHE A 31 12.40 -37.60 -54.06
CA PHE A 31 13.00 -38.75 -53.38
C PHE A 31 12.72 -40.05 -54.11
N ASN A 32 13.66 -41.01 -54.00
CA ASN A 32 13.44 -42.38 -54.48
C ASN A 32 12.34 -43.04 -53.63
N VAL A 33 11.46 -43.78 -54.30
CA VAL A 33 10.34 -44.52 -53.69
C VAL A 33 10.81 -45.45 -52.57
N HIS A 34 11.89 -46.20 -52.76
CA HIS A 34 12.45 -47.09 -51.76
C HIS A 34 12.97 -46.32 -50.51
N THR A 35 13.54 -45.13 -50.71
CA THR A 35 13.99 -44.27 -49.62
C THR A 35 12.77 -43.83 -48.78
N LEU A 36 11.66 -43.50 -49.40
CA LEU A 36 10.43 -43.10 -48.70
C LEU A 36 9.79 -44.24 -47.90
N TYR A 37 9.77 -45.48 -48.47
CA TYR A 37 9.30 -46.66 -47.73
C TYR A 37 10.22 -46.98 -46.52
N SER A 38 11.53 -46.89 -46.68
CA SER A 38 12.50 -47.09 -45.59
C SER A 38 12.31 -46.04 -44.46
N ARG A 39 12.11 -44.76 -44.82
CA ARG A 39 11.80 -43.69 -43.88
C ARG A 39 10.48 -43.90 -43.17
N ARG A 40 9.43 -44.19 -43.91
CA ARG A 40 8.09 -44.51 -43.36
C ARG A 40 8.17 -45.56 -42.24
N LYS A 41 8.93 -46.65 -42.50
CA LYS A 41 9.14 -47.74 -41.53
C LYS A 41 10.01 -47.28 -40.33
N ARG A 42 11.14 -46.63 -40.60
CA ARG A 42 12.11 -46.19 -39.56
C ARG A 42 11.51 -45.14 -38.65
N GLU A 43 10.79 -44.18 -39.22
CA GLU A 43 10.20 -43.05 -38.51
C GLU A 43 8.76 -43.32 -38.04
N ASN A 44 8.25 -44.54 -38.19
CA ASN A 44 6.93 -44.98 -37.74
C ASN A 44 5.76 -44.06 -38.17
N TRP A 45 5.72 -43.61 -39.44
CA TRP A 45 4.72 -42.66 -39.91
C TRP A 45 3.27 -43.14 -39.72
N ASP A 46 3.04 -44.47 -39.78
CA ASP A 46 1.73 -45.08 -39.61
C ASP A 46 1.21 -45.07 -38.16
N LYS A 47 2.14 -45.10 -37.18
CA LYS A 47 1.85 -45.19 -35.75
C LYS A 47 1.90 -43.85 -35.05
N THR A 48 2.22 -42.75 -35.77
CA THR A 48 2.28 -41.42 -35.19
C THR A 48 0.91 -40.97 -34.70
N ALA A 49 0.80 -40.54 -33.45
CA ALA A 49 -0.44 -40.07 -32.85
C ALA A 49 -1.04 -38.87 -33.63
N PRO A 50 -2.35 -38.73 -33.69
CA PRO A 50 -3.01 -37.66 -34.45
C PRO A 50 -2.50 -36.23 -34.06
N LEU A 51 -2.27 -35.99 -32.78
CA LEU A 51 -1.78 -34.70 -32.27
C LEU A 51 -0.37 -34.38 -32.77
N ASP A 52 0.51 -35.40 -32.79
CA ASP A 52 1.87 -35.24 -33.32
C ASP A 52 1.87 -34.97 -34.83
N ARG A 53 0.92 -35.59 -35.57
CA ARG A 53 0.77 -35.29 -37.01
C ARG A 53 0.43 -33.83 -37.26
N VAL A 54 -0.54 -33.30 -36.49
CA VAL A 54 -0.93 -31.87 -36.59
C VAL A 54 0.22 -30.95 -36.21
N ARG A 55 0.97 -31.28 -35.16
CA ARG A 55 2.13 -30.51 -34.73
C ARG A 55 3.20 -30.46 -35.83
N PHE A 56 3.60 -31.60 -36.38
CA PHE A 56 4.62 -31.63 -37.42
C PHE A 56 4.20 -30.89 -38.69
N THR A 57 2.93 -30.99 -39.09
CA THR A 57 2.40 -30.25 -40.25
C THR A 57 2.37 -28.74 -39.97
N THR A 58 2.02 -28.32 -38.76
CA THR A 58 2.02 -26.92 -38.35
C THR A 58 3.44 -26.35 -38.35
N GLU A 59 4.41 -27.10 -37.82
CA GLU A 59 5.83 -26.72 -37.80
C GLU A 59 6.40 -26.63 -39.22
N ALA A 60 6.11 -27.59 -40.08
CA ALA A 60 6.55 -27.55 -41.49
C ALA A 60 6.00 -26.32 -42.21
N ARG A 61 4.71 -26.01 -42.04
CA ARG A 61 4.08 -24.83 -42.65
C ARG A 61 4.67 -23.51 -42.09
N TYR A 62 4.91 -23.46 -40.80
CA TYR A 62 5.56 -22.29 -40.18
C TYR A 62 6.94 -22.02 -40.77
N ASN A 63 7.79 -23.05 -40.91
CA ASN A 63 9.14 -22.94 -41.49
C ASN A 63 9.07 -22.50 -42.96
N GLN A 64 8.18 -23.07 -43.77
CA GLN A 64 7.98 -22.64 -45.16
C GLN A 64 7.65 -21.15 -45.29
N LEU A 65 6.82 -20.61 -44.38
CA LEU A 65 6.46 -19.20 -44.38
C LEU A 65 7.61 -18.31 -43.90
N ILE A 66 8.42 -18.80 -42.93
CA ILE A 66 9.62 -18.08 -42.45
C ILE A 66 10.66 -17.98 -43.58
N ASP A 67 10.87 -19.05 -44.35
CA ASP A 67 11.88 -19.13 -45.42
C ASP A 67 11.43 -18.43 -46.71
N LYS A 68 10.19 -18.03 -46.85
CA LYS A 68 9.67 -17.33 -48.02
C LYS A 68 10.36 -15.96 -48.17
N ALA A 69 11.02 -15.72 -49.31
CA ALA A 69 11.78 -14.50 -49.56
C ALA A 69 10.92 -13.22 -49.52
N GLU A 70 9.75 -13.24 -50.17
CA GLU A 70 8.79 -12.15 -50.14
C GLU A 70 7.53 -12.57 -49.40
N LYS A 71 7.22 -11.87 -48.31
CA LYS A 71 6.07 -12.17 -47.43
C LYS A 71 4.96 -11.13 -47.63
N SER A 72 3.74 -11.60 -47.87
CA SER A 72 2.55 -10.78 -47.90
C SER A 72 1.98 -10.53 -46.49
N GLY A 73 1.07 -9.56 -46.34
CA GLY A 73 0.38 -9.31 -45.07
C GLY A 73 -0.45 -10.52 -44.56
N ARG A 74 -0.85 -11.45 -45.46
CA ARG A 74 -1.49 -12.73 -45.10
C ARG A 74 -0.47 -13.70 -44.50
N ASP A 75 0.76 -13.77 -45.05
CA ASP A 75 1.82 -14.63 -44.56
C ASP A 75 2.20 -14.25 -43.12
N PHE A 76 2.31 -12.98 -42.79
CA PHE A 76 2.59 -12.51 -41.42
C PHE A 76 1.50 -12.90 -40.43
N LYS A 77 0.22 -12.81 -40.82
CA LYS A 77 -0.91 -13.25 -39.97
C LYS A 77 -0.89 -14.76 -39.75
N GLU A 78 -0.58 -15.53 -40.79
CA GLU A 78 -0.49 -16.99 -40.71
C GLU A 78 0.71 -17.41 -39.83
N ILE A 79 1.86 -16.77 -39.96
CA ILE A 79 3.04 -16.98 -39.10
C ILE A 79 2.67 -16.77 -37.63
N ASP A 80 2.00 -15.66 -37.27
CA ASP A 80 1.59 -15.36 -35.90
C ASP A 80 0.61 -16.43 -35.36
N LEU A 81 -0.35 -16.85 -36.19
CA LEU A 81 -1.30 -17.90 -35.81
C LEU A 81 -0.60 -19.25 -35.55
N LEU A 82 0.29 -19.66 -36.46
CA LEU A 82 1.02 -20.92 -36.35
C LEU A 82 1.99 -20.92 -35.16
N ALA A 83 2.68 -19.81 -34.91
CA ALA A 83 3.53 -19.63 -33.74
C ALA A 83 2.76 -19.83 -32.42
N ARG A 84 1.56 -19.24 -32.31
CA ARG A 84 0.68 -19.43 -31.14
C ARG A 84 0.21 -20.88 -30.99
N GLN A 85 -0.05 -21.57 -32.09
CA GLN A 85 -0.44 -22.99 -32.05
C GLN A 85 0.73 -23.87 -31.62
N LEU A 86 1.95 -23.65 -32.11
CA LEU A 86 3.15 -24.37 -31.69
C LEU A 86 3.43 -24.22 -30.19
N VAL A 87 3.31 -23.00 -29.65
CA VAL A 87 3.41 -22.78 -28.18
C VAL A 87 2.35 -23.53 -27.40
N ARG A 88 1.12 -23.67 -27.94
CA ARG A 88 0.07 -24.48 -27.29
C ARG A 88 0.41 -25.97 -27.29
N PHE A 89 0.94 -26.49 -28.39
CA PHE A 89 1.38 -27.90 -28.46
C PHE A 89 2.54 -28.17 -27.49
N ASP A 90 3.50 -27.27 -27.36
CA ASP A 90 4.58 -27.41 -26.38
C ASP A 90 4.08 -27.41 -24.94
N ARG A 91 3.09 -26.56 -24.64
CA ARG A 91 2.42 -26.57 -23.31
C ARG A 91 1.68 -27.86 -23.04
N GLN A 92 1.03 -28.46 -24.06
CA GLN A 92 0.33 -29.74 -23.92
C GLN A 92 1.32 -30.90 -23.72
N LEU A 93 2.42 -30.96 -24.45
CA LEU A 93 3.45 -31.99 -24.28
C LEU A 93 4.18 -31.90 -22.94
N ASN A 94 4.44 -30.69 -22.46
CA ASN A 94 4.99 -30.48 -21.13
C ASN A 94 4.00 -30.87 -20.02
N ASN A 95 2.70 -30.92 -20.33
CA ASN A 95 1.67 -31.45 -19.44
C ASN A 95 1.48 -32.96 -19.54
N GLU A 96 1.78 -33.61 -20.69
CA GLU A 96 1.61 -35.04 -20.94
C GLU A 96 2.88 -35.88 -20.77
N GLY A 97 4.08 -35.26 -20.84
CA GLY A 97 5.38 -35.95 -20.81
C GLY A 97 6.02 -36.10 -19.44
N GLY A 98 5.37 -35.66 -18.37
CA GLY A 98 5.83 -35.83 -17.01
C GLY A 98 5.04 -36.93 -16.31
N GLU A 99 5.66 -38.09 -16.07
CA GLU A 99 5.17 -38.96 -15.00
C GLU A 99 4.80 -38.13 -13.78
N GLY A 100 3.50 -38.05 -13.49
CA GLY A 100 2.90 -37.80 -12.18
C GLY A 100 3.49 -36.74 -11.28
N ARG A 101 4.09 -35.64 -11.74
CA ARG A 101 4.21 -34.46 -10.89
C ARG A 101 2.82 -33.85 -10.77
N LYS A 102 2.06 -34.30 -9.75
CA LYS A 102 0.87 -33.57 -9.28
C LYS A 102 1.26 -32.10 -9.23
N LYS A 103 0.59 -31.25 -10.04
CA LYS A 103 0.76 -29.81 -9.91
C LYS A 103 0.62 -29.47 -8.43
N LEU A 104 1.68 -28.99 -7.80
CA LEU A 104 1.61 -28.57 -6.42
C LEU A 104 0.44 -27.58 -6.29
N PRO A 105 -0.35 -27.68 -5.22
CA PRO A 105 -1.43 -26.73 -4.98
C PRO A 105 -0.89 -25.30 -5.04
N LYS A 106 -1.74 -24.33 -5.40
CA LYS A 106 -1.36 -22.93 -5.33
C LYS A 106 -0.93 -22.59 -3.90
N ASN A 107 0.05 -21.69 -3.75
CA ASN A 107 0.55 -21.23 -2.45
C ASN A 107 1.01 -22.39 -1.54
N HIS A 108 1.62 -23.40 -2.13
CA HIS A 108 2.14 -24.58 -1.43
C HIS A 108 3.58 -24.34 -0.96
N PHE A 109 3.88 -24.79 0.26
CA PHE A 109 5.23 -24.82 0.84
C PHE A 109 5.57 -26.28 1.18
N SER A 110 6.80 -26.71 0.91
CA SER A 110 7.33 -27.95 1.44
C SER A 110 7.75 -27.77 2.91
N ASP A 111 7.93 -28.87 3.63
CA ASP A 111 8.38 -28.84 5.03
C ASP A 111 9.75 -28.16 5.15
N GLU A 112 10.66 -28.39 4.17
CA GLU A 112 11.98 -27.74 4.15
C GLU A 112 11.86 -26.22 3.95
N GLN A 113 10.93 -25.76 3.11
CA GLN A 113 10.69 -24.34 2.90
C GLN A 113 10.10 -23.67 4.14
N ILE A 114 9.22 -24.36 4.85
CA ILE A 114 8.67 -23.87 6.14
C ILE A 114 9.78 -23.74 7.18
N GLU A 115 10.64 -24.76 7.30
CA GLU A 115 11.79 -24.73 8.23
C GLU A 115 12.76 -23.60 7.89
N GLN A 116 13.08 -23.40 6.60
CA GLN A 116 13.91 -22.28 6.14
C GLN A 116 13.31 -20.92 6.49
N LEU A 117 11.99 -20.73 6.29
CA LEU A 117 11.32 -19.50 6.68
C LEU A 117 11.37 -19.26 8.17
N ARG A 118 11.15 -20.31 9.00
CA ARG A 118 11.23 -20.22 10.45
C ARG A 118 12.62 -19.80 10.92
N ALA A 119 13.66 -20.43 10.37
CA ALA A 119 15.05 -20.10 10.68
C ALA A 119 15.38 -18.64 10.30
N LYS A 120 15.10 -18.25 9.05
CA LYS A 120 15.30 -16.87 8.55
C LYS A 120 14.52 -15.83 9.35
N PHE A 121 13.31 -16.18 9.80
CA PHE A 121 12.51 -15.28 10.63
C PHE A 121 13.22 -15.03 11.96
N TYR A 122 13.61 -16.09 12.66
CA TYR A 122 14.23 -15.98 13.99
C TYR A 122 15.61 -15.30 13.95
N GLU A 123 16.44 -15.66 12.97
CA GLU A 123 17.78 -15.07 12.78
C GLU A 123 17.74 -13.58 12.49
N GLY A 124 16.69 -13.13 11.77
CA GLY A 124 16.52 -11.72 11.41
C GLY A 124 15.94 -10.83 12.51
N LEU A 125 15.66 -11.35 13.72
CA LEU A 125 15.01 -10.60 14.78
C LEU A 125 15.97 -9.73 15.58
N TYR A 126 15.63 -8.46 15.73
CA TYR A 126 16.22 -7.59 16.76
C TYR A 126 15.74 -7.96 18.17
N GLU A 127 16.49 -7.58 19.20
CA GLU A 127 16.18 -7.96 20.58
C GLU A 127 14.79 -7.51 21.05
N HIS A 128 14.31 -6.35 20.64
CA HIS A 128 12.94 -5.92 20.96
C HIS A 128 11.89 -6.81 20.28
N GLN A 129 12.15 -7.32 19.07
CA GLN A 129 11.27 -8.24 18.35
C GLN A 129 11.30 -9.65 18.94
N LYS A 130 12.44 -10.09 19.45
CA LYS A 130 12.53 -11.36 20.22
C LYS A 130 11.66 -11.35 21.47
N ARG A 131 11.41 -10.17 22.06
CA ARG A 131 10.45 -10.04 23.17
C ARG A 131 9.02 -10.29 22.70
N TRP A 132 8.64 -9.78 21.52
CA TRP A 132 7.34 -10.06 20.92
C TRP A 132 7.17 -11.54 20.58
N TYR A 133 8.23 -12.17 20.07
CA TYR A 133 8.26 -13.61 19.80
C TYR A 133 8.05 -14.43 21.07
N LYS A 134 8.76 -14.09 22.15
CA LYS A 134 8.58 -14.74 23.45
C LYS A 134 7.17 -14.53 24.03
N ALA A 135 6.61 -13.33 23.85
CA ALA A 135 5.25 -13.03 24.31
C ALA A 135 4.19 -13.92 23.66
N LYS A 136 4.38 -14.34 22.40
CA LYS A 136 3.48 -15.27 21.71
C LYS A 136 3.38 -16.64 22.41
N SER A 137 4.44 -17.11 23.02
CA SER A 137 4.47 -18.40 23.75
C SER A 137 3.87 -18.35 25.16
N LEU A 138 3.52 -17.16 25.64
CA LEU A 138 2.85 -17.02 26.92
C LEU A 138 1.36 -17.42 26.80
N ALA A 139 0.77 -17.87 27.90
CA ALA A 139 -0.67 -18.18 27.96
C ALA A 139 -1.50 -16.89 28.04
N ILE A 140 -1.46 -16.08 26.98
CA ILE A 140 -2.17 -14.81 26.84
C ILE A 140 -3.02 -14.81 25.58
N THR A 141 -4.13 -14.08 25.63
CA THR A 141 -5.02 -13.90 24.48
C THR A 141 -4.84 -12.54 23.80
N ILE A 142 -4.31 -11.54 24.52
CA ILE A 142 -4.15 -10.18 24.01
C ILE A 142 -2.72 -9.69 24.20
N ARG A 143 -2.07 -9.28 23.10
CA ARG A 143 -0.83 -8.49 23.09
C ARG A 143 -1.17 -7.07 22.70
N ASN A 144 -0.73 -6.09 23.48
CA ASN A 144 -1.00 -4.67 23.26
C ASN A 144 0.32 -3.88 23.32
N ILE A 145 0.75 -3.31 22.20
CA ILE A 145 2.09 -2.77 22.02
C ILE A 145 2.01 -1.33 21.56
N LEU A 146 2.48 -0.39 22.37
CA LEU A 146 2.83 0.94 21.90
C LEU A 146 4.25 0.92 21.37
N LYS A 147 4.41 1.32 20.15
CA LYS A 147 5.68 1.23 19.42
C LYS A 147 6.08 2.55 18.81
N SER A 148 7.37 2.79 18.71
CA SER A 148 7.92 3.83 17.85
C SER A 148 7.56 3.59 16.38
N ARG A 149 7.53 4.63 15.58
CA ARG A 149 7.51 4.51 14.12
C ARG A 149 8.77 3.79 13.62
N GLN A 150 8.60 3.03 12.52
CA GLN A 150 9.66 2.44 11.69
C GLN A 150 10.60 1.45 12.42
N ILE A 151 10.24 0.92 13.58
CA ILE A 151 11.02 -0.11 14.28
C ILE A 151 10.74 -1.54 13.79
N GLY A 152 10.16 -1.69 12.61
CA GLY A 152 9.99 -2.98 11.95
C GLY A 152 8.81 -3.83 12.43
N ALA A 153 7.77 -3.25 13.04
CA ALA A 153 6.61 -4.01 13.53
C ALA A 153 5.83 -4.70 12.40
N THR A 154 5.50 -3.99 11.33
CA THR A 154 4.79 -4.56 10.17
C THR A 154 5.60 -5.69 9.53
N TRP A 155 6.92 -5.52 9.41
CA TRP A 155 7.84 -6.55 8.93
C TRP A 155 7.81 -7.80 9.83
N TYR A 156 7.87 -7.60 11.15
CA TYR A 156 7.85 -8.67 12.13
C TYR A 156 6.54 -9.45 12.11
N PHE A 157 5.40 -8.75 12.26
CA PHE A 157 4.09 -9.41 12.35
C PHE A 157 3.67 -10.08 11.03
N SER A 158 4.13 -9.59 9.88
CA SER A 158 3.94 -10.27 8.60
C SER A 158 4.60 -11.65 8.57
N ARG A 159 5.83 -11.75 9.09
CA ARG A 159 6.59 -13.00 9.14
C ARG A 159 6.05 -13.95 10.20
N GLU A 160 5.78 -13.44 11.40
CA GLU A 160 5.18 -14.22 12.48
C GLU A 160 3.87 -14.87 12.01
N ALA A 161 3.01 -14.11 11.35
CA ALA A 161 1.71 -14.58 10.88
C ALA A 161 1.85 -15.64 9.77
N LEU A 162 2.76 -15.45 8.81
CA LEU A 162 2.96 -16.45 7.75
C LEU A 162 3.49 -17.77 8.34
N VAL A 163 4.49 -17.72 9.22
CA VAL A 163 5.04 -18.92 9.87
C VAL A 163 3.97 -19.60 10.70
N ASP A 164 3.18 -18.85 11.49
CA ASP A 164 2.08 -19.42 12.27
C ASP A 164 1.02 -20.10 11.39
N ALA A 165 0.63 -19.44 10.29
CA ALA A 165 -0.35 -20.00 9.34
C ALA A 165 0.15 -21.31 8.71
N LEU A 166 1.44 -21.37 8.35
CA LEU A 166 2.05 -22.55 7.74
C LEU A 166 2.15 -23.73 8.74
N GLU A 167 2.51 -23.45 9.99
CA GLU A 167 2.70 -24.47 11.02
C GLU A 167 1.38 -24.98 11.62
N THR A 168 0.38 -24.09 11.74
CA THR A 168 -0.83 -24.41 12.53
C THR A 168 -2.11 -24.56 11.67
N GLY A 169 -2.09 -24.08 10.43
CA GLY A 169 -3.29 -23.99 9.60
C GLY A 169 -4.29 -22.91 10.05
N ARG A 170 -3.93 -22.05 11.01
CA ARG A 170 -4.81 -20.97 11.51
C ARG A 170 -4.86 -19.82 10.53
N ASN A 171 -6.04 -19.25 10.36
CA ASN A 171 -6.20 -18.01 9.59
C ASN A 171 -5.51 -16.85 10.31
N GLN A 172 -5.09 -15.86 9.51
CA GLN A 172 -4.44 -14.65 9.98
C GLN A 172 -5.19 -13.44 9.43
N ILE A 173 -5.62 -12.55 10.31
CA ILE A 173 -6.46 -11.40 9.97
C ILE A 173 -5.68 -10.13 10.28
N PHE A 174 -5.36 -9.36 9.25
CA PHE A 174 -4.72 -8.06 9.37
C PHE A 174 -5.76 -6.98 9.23
N LEU A 175 -5.93 -6.20 10.28
CA LEU A 175 -6.83 -5.06 10.32
C LEU A 175 -6.01 -3.77 10.48
N SER A 176 -6.26 -2.78 9.64
CA SER A 176 -5.60 -1.47 9.69
C SER A 176 -6.62 -0.37 9.46
N ALA A 177 -6.24 0.89 9.70
CA ALA A 177 -7.09 2.05 9.48
C ALA A 177 -7.66 2.12 8.05
N SER A 178 -6.89 1.64 7.06
CA SER A 178 -7.39 1.41 5.70
C SER A 178 -6.88 0.10 5.12
N ARG A 179 -7.58 -0.41 4.09
CA ARG A 179 -7.17 -1.61 3.35
C ARG A 179 -5.81 -1.42 2.67
N ALA A 180 -5.49 -0.21 2.25
CA ALA A 180 -4.18 0.12 1.69
C ALA A 180 -3.04 -0.15 2.67
N GLN A 181 -3.23 0.21 3.95
CA GLN A 181 -2.26 -0.12 5.01
C GLN A 181 -2.20 -1.63 5.27
N ALA A 182 -3.33 -2.33 5.36
CA ALA A 182 -3.35 -3.77 5.54
C ALA A 182 -2.60 -4.50 4.41
N HIS A 183 -2.65 -3.99 3.17
CA HIS A 183 -1.88 -4.52 2.04
C HIS A 183 -0.36 -4.37 2.17
N GLN A 184 0.16 -3.57 3.11
CA GLN A 184 1.60 -3.57 3.43
C GLN A 184 2.03 -4.94 3.99
N PHE A 185 1.21 -5.53 4.89
CA PHE A 185 1.45 -6.88 5.40
C PHE A 185 1.51 -7.89 4.26
N LYS A 186 0.55 -7.82 3.33
CA LYS A 186 0.52 -8.68 2.14
C LYS A 186 1.82 -8.59 1.34
N ARG A 187 2.33 -7.37 1.10
CA ARG A 187 3.60 -7.16 0.38
C ARG A 187 4.79 -7.78 1.11
N PHE A 188 4.87 -7.63 2.43
CA PHE A 188 5.94 -8.25 3.21
C PHE A 188 5.83 -9.78 3.22
N ILE A 189 4.63 -10.33 3.32
CA ILE A 189 4.37 -11.78 3.27
C ILE A 189 4.80 -12.35 1.92
N ILE A 190 4.40 -11.73 0.80
CA ILE A 190 4.79 -12.17 -0.55
C ILE A 190 6.31 -12.13 -0.72
N LYS A 191 6.97 -11.05 -0.27
CA LYS A 191 8.43 -10.96 -0.33
C LYS A 191 9.11 -12.04 0.50
N PHE A 192 8.58 -12.33 1.69
CA PHE A 192 9.15 -13.35 2.56
C PHE A 192 8.99 -14.76 1.99
N ALA A 193 7.84 -15.10 1.43
CA ALA A 193 7.63 -16.37 0.73
C ALA A 193 8.56 -16.52 -0.49
N ALA A 194 8.82 -15.42 -1.21
CA ALA A 194 9.73 -15.43 -2.35
C ALA A 194 11.19 -15.75 -1.96
N GLU A 195 11.61 -15.50 -0.71
CA GLU A 195 12.94 -15.85 -0.21
C GLU A 195 13.22 -17.37 -0.21
N VAL A 196 12.18 -18.20 -0.26
CA VAL A 196 12.26 -19.66 -0.39
C VAL A 196 11.68 -20.15 -1.73
N GLY A 197 11.53 -19.25 -2.71
CA GLY A 197 11.10 -19.59 -4.07
C GLY A 197 9.58 -19.81 -4.23
N VAL A 198 8.75 -19.41 -3.25
CA VAL A 198 7.29 -19.56 -3.34
C VAL A 198 6.65 -18.25 -3.77
N GLU A 199 5.87 -18.27 -4.85
CA GLU A 199 5.09 -17.14 -5.34
C GLU A 199 3.65 -17.22 -4.77
N LEU A 200 3.32 -16.34 -3.82
CA LEU A 200 1.99 -16.24 -3.24
C LEU A 200 1.06 -15.38 -4.11
N LYS A 201 -0.18 -15.86 -4.29
CA LYS A 201 -1.24 -15.19 -5.08
C LYS A 201 -2.58 -15.27 -4.38
N GLY A 202 -3.40 -14.26 -4.63
CA GLY A 202 -4.78 -14.19 -4.11
C GLY A 202 -5.01 -13.01 -3.16
N ASP A 203 -6.27 -12.72 -2.90
CA ASP A 203 -6.75 -11.77 -1.89
C ASP A 203 -8.18 -12.18 -1.49
N PRO A 204 -8.34 -12.94 -0.38
CA PRO A 204 -7.32 -13.40 0.57
C PRO A 204 -6.27 -14.34 -0.05
N ILE A 205 -5.10 -14.48 0.61
CA ILE A 205 -4.12 -15.50 0.25
C ILE A 205 -4.54 -16.80 0.93
N MET A 206 -4.88 -17.81 0.14
CA MET A 206 -5.24 -19.15 0.65
C MET A 206 -4.02 -20.06 0.53
N LEU A 207 -3.52 -20.57 1.64
CA LEU A 207 -2.40 -21.52 1.70
C LEU A 207 -2.88 -22.95 1.42
N SER A 208 -1.98 -23.81 0.98
CA SER A 208 -2.31 -25.20 0.65
C SER A 208 -2.76 -26.06 1.85
N ASN A 209 -2.45 -25.66 3.06
CA ASN A 209 -2.90 -26.29 4.31
C ASN A 209 -4.29 -25.81 4.77
N GLY A 210 -4.94 -24.94 4.00
CA GLY A 210 -6.27 -24.39 4.28
C GLY A 210 -6.27 -23.09 5.06
N ALA A 211 -5.14 -22.60 5.55
CA ALA A 211 -5.06 -21.30 6.23
C ALA A 211 -5.31 -20.14 5.25
N GLU A 212 -6.02 -19.13 5.70
CA GLU A 212 -6.35 -17.93 4.95
C GLU A 212 -5.71 -16.69 5.59
N LEU A 213 -5.13 -15.81 4.78
CA LEU A 213 -4.60 -14.54 5.22
C LEU A 213 -5.46 -13.42 4.64
N HIS A 214 -6.17 -12.71 5.52
CA HIS A 214 -7.11 -11.65 5.18
C HIS A 214 -6.50 -10.28 5.48
N PHE A 215 -6.71 -9.30 4.57
CA PHE A 215 -6.16 -7.94 4.67
C PHE A 215 -7.32 -6.95 4.61
N LEU A 216 -7.71 -6.42 5.77
CA LEU A 216 -8.95 -5.70 5.97
C LEU A 216 -8.70 -4.24 6.37
N GLY A 217 -9.53 -3.32 5.86
CA GLY A 217 -9.69 -1.97 6.39
C GLY A 217 -10.83 -1.92 7.42
N THR A 218 -10.99 -0.76 8.06
CA THR A 218 -11.96 -0.55 9.15
C THR A 218 -13.42 -0.80 8.74
N SER A 219 -13.77 -0.54 7.50
CA SER A 219 -15.12 -0.78 6.97
C SER A 219 -15.42 -2.25 6.70
N ALA A 220 -14.40 -3.06 6.40
CA ALA A 220 -14.55 -4.50 6.20
C ALA A 220 -14.66 -5.27 7.53
N ALA A 221 -14.29 -4.67 8.65
CA ALA A 221 -14.44 -5.24 9.99
C ALA A 221 -15.90 -5.52 10.38
N SER A 222 -16.87 -4.87 9.73
CA SER A 222 -18.29 -5.17 9.89
C SER A 222 -18.70 -6.56 9.39
N ALA A 223 -17.87 -7.22 8.61
CA ALA A 223 -18.09 -8.60 8.18
C ALA A 223 -17.64 -9.57 9.28
N GLN A 224 -18.49 -9.84 10.25
CA GLN A 224 -18.30 -10.73 11.43
C GLN A 224 -17.98 -12.21 11.09
N SER A 225 -17.55 -12.51 9.87
CA SER A 225 -17.45 -13.89 9.36
C SER A 225 -16.05 -14.50 9.46
N TYR A 226 -15.05 -13.75 9.89
CA TYR A 226 -13.67 -14.24 9.91
C TYR A 226 -13.30 -14.79 11.30
N THR A 227 -12.55 -15.89 11.30
CA THR A 227 -12.01 -16.49 12.55
C THR A 227 -10.53 -16.78 12.34
N GLY A 228 -9.66 -16.30 13.24
CA GLY A 228 -8.21 -16.44 13.14
C GLY A 228 -7.45 -15.57 14.14
N ASN A 229 -6.12 -15.61 14.10
CA ASN A 229 -5.30 -14.64 14.83
C ASN A 229 -5.49 -13.24 14.27
N LEU A 230 -5.68 -12.27 15.14
CA LEU A 230 -5.87 -10.86 14.77
C LEU A 230 -4.58 -10.06 14.94
N TYR A 231 -4.27 -9.24 13.96
CA TYR A 231 -3.22 -8.23 13.96
C TYR A 231 -3.84 -6.88 13.63
N PHE A 232 -4.04 -6.02 14.63
CA PHE A 232 -4.62 -4.69 14.45
C PHE A 232 -3.53 -3.62 14.52
N ASP A 233 -3.15 -3.12 13.33
CA ASP A 233 -2.12 -2.09 13.16
C ASP A 233 -2.71 -0.68 13.25
N GLU A 234 -1.95 0.21 13.88
CA GLU A 234 -2.24 1.65 14.03
C GLU A 234 -3.64 1.92 14.59
N TYR A 235 -4.05 1.13 15.60
CA TYR A 235 -5.39 1.23 16.20
C TYR A 235 -5.67 2.56 16.91
N PHE A 236 -4.65 3.32 17.31
CA PHE A 236 -4.79 4.69 17.81
C PHE A 236 -5.09 5.73 16.72
N TRP A 237 -5.13 5.32 15.46
CA TRP A 237 -5.40 6.19 14.32
C TRP A 237 -6.68 5.80 13.59
N THR A 238 -7.54 5.00 14.22
CA THR A 238 -8.83 4.56 13.67
C THR A 238 -9.97 5.26 14.36
N SER A 239 -10.92 5.78 13.60
CA SER A 239 -12.19 6.25 14.15
C SER A 239 -13.03 5.09 14.69
N ASN A 240 -13.89 5.36 15.68
CA ASN A 240 -14.84 4.38 16.23
C ASN A 240 -14.18 3.07 16.72
N PHE A 241 -13.04 3.22 17.38
CA PHE A 241 -12.21 2.09 17.82
C PHE A 241 -12.96 1.09 18.70
N ILE A 242 -13.83 1.56 19.62
CA ILE A 242 -14.55 0.66 20.54
C ILE A 242 -15.40 -0.34 19.77
N ASN A 243 -16.16 0.11 18.76
CA ASN A 243 -16.98 -0.78 17.94
C ASN A 243 -16.11 -1.70 17.08
N LEU A 244 -15.05 -1.16 16.45
CA LEU A 244 -14.12 -1.97 15.66
C LEU A 244 -13.46 -3.06 16.51
N ARG A 245 -13.04 -2.74 17.73
CA ARG A 245 -12.49 -3.70 18.66
C ARG A 245 -13.50 -4.78 19.05
N SER A 246 -14.74 -4.41 19.29
CA SER A 246 -15.79 -5.39 19.62
C SER A 246 -16.00 -6.41 18.50
N VAL A 247 -16.03 -5.95 17.25
CA VAL A 247 -16.11 -6.83 16.08
C VAL A 247 -14.83 -7.66 15.92
N ALA A 248 -13.68 -7.02 16.05
CA ALA A 248 -12.37 -7.66 15.89
C ALA A 248 -12.09 -8.74 16.95
N ALA A 249 -12.47 -8.49 18.22
CA ALA A 249 -12.36 -9.46 19.29
C ALA A 249 -13.22 -10.71 19.01
N GLY A 250 -14.35 -10.56 18.34
CA GLY A 250 -15.19 -11.68 17.90
C GLY A 250 -14.46 -12.64 16.94
N MET A 251 -13.50 -12.15 16.16
CA MET A 251 -12.70 -12.96 15.22
C MET A 251 -11.73 -13.91 15.92
N ALA A 252 -11.24 -13.56 17.10
CA ALA A 252 -10.23 -14.31 17.86
C ALA A 252 -10.76 -14.93 19.17
N THR A 253 -12.07 -15.14 19.28
CA THR A 253 -12.69 -15.68 20.51
C THR A 253 -12.43 -17.16 20.76
N GLN A 254 -12.03 -17.92 19.75
CA GLN A 254 -11.77 -19.35 19.90
C GLN A 254 -10.48 -19.60 20.70
N THR A 255 -10.46 -20.67 21.49
CA THR A 255 -9.31 -21.08 22.29
C THR A 255 -8.06 -21.24 21.43
N GLY A 256 -6.97 -20.62 21.84
CA GLY A 256 -5.68 -20.67 21.16
C GLY A 256 -5.47 -19.63 20.07
N LEU A 257 -6.42 -18.72 19.84
CA LEU A 257 -6.24 -17.55 19.00
C LEU A 257 -5.75 -16.35 19.82
N ILE A 258 -5.03 -15.44 19.17
CA ILE A 258 -4.39 -14.29 19.81
C ILE A 258 -4.81 -13.01 19.09
N GLU A 259 -5.19 -12.01 19.87
CA GLU A 259 -5.36 -10.64 19.41
C GLU A 259 -4.05 -9.87 19.62
N THR A 260 -3.53 -9.26 18.58
CA THR A 260 -2.33 -8.40 18.66
C THR A 260 -2.67 -7.00 18.21
N TYR A 261 -2.62 -6.06 19.12
CA TYR A 261 -2.79 -4.63 18.88
C TYR A 261 -1.42 -3.95 18.93
N PHE A 262 -1.08 -3.16 17.93
CA PHE A 262 0.19 -2.42 17.91
C PHE A 262 0.03 -1.10 17.16
N SER A 263 0.51 -0.02 17.75
CA SER A 263 0.31 1.33 17.22
C SER A 263 1.37 2.30 17.73
N THR A 264 1.61 3.37 16.97
CA THR A 264 2.05 4.61 17.58
C THR A 264 0.90 5.19 18.40
N ILE A 265 1.20 5.91 19.48
CA ILE A 265 0.18 6.56 20.29
C ILE A 265 -0.26 7.87 19.62
N SER A 266 -1.54 8.22 19.72
CA SER A 266 -2.04 9.49 19.25
C SER A 266 -2.31 10.46 20.42
N SER A 267 -3.52 10.50 20.96
CA SER A 267 -3.95 11.39 22.03
C SER A 267 -4.58 10.58 23.17
N GLU A 268 -4.52 11.13 24.40
CA GLU A 268 -5.25 10.58 25.55
C GLU A 268 -6.77 10.67 25.37
N GLU A 269 -7.27 11.58 24.54
CA GLU A 269 -8.69 11.73 24.22
C GLU A 269 -9.22 10.64 23.28
N HIS A 270 -8.34 9.91 22.61
CA HIS A 270 -8.76 8.85 21.68
C HIS A 270 -9.37 7.67 22.46
N GLU A 271 -10.44 7.09 21.93
CA GLU A 271 -11.14 5.94 22.55
C GLU A 271 -10.21 4.77 22.88
N ALA A 272 -9.19 4.55 22.05
CA ALA A 272 -8.19 3.50 22.25
C ALA A 272 -7.32 3.71 23.51
N TYR A 273 -7.23 4.94 24.04
CA TYR A 273 -6.48 5.20 25.26
C TYR A 273 -7.10 4.50 26.47
N ARG A 274 -8.43 4.44 26.54
CA ARG A 274 -9.15 3.71 27.60
C ARG A 274 -8.88 2.20 27.54
N PHE A 275 -8.70 1.65 26.34
CA PHE A 275 -8.29 0.24 26.15
C PHE A 275 -6.82 0.03 26.57
N TRP A 276 -5.95 0.95 26.21
CA TRP A 276 -4.54 0.91 26.59
C TRP A 276 -4.33 1.08 28.09
N SER A 277 -4.97 2.07 28.71
CA SER A 277 -4.83 2.39 30.14
C SER A 277 -5.45 1.33 31.06
N GLY A 278 -6.35 0.50 30.54
CA GLY A 278 -7.12 -0.45 31.32
C GLY A 278 -8.44 0.12 31.87
N GLU A 279 -8.77 1.38 31.56
CA GLU A 279 -10.05 1.97 31.95
C GLU A 279 -11.24 1.22 31.35
N LEU A 280 -11.13 0.81 30.08
CA LEU A 280 -12.18 0.04 29.42
C LEU A 280 -12.44 -1.31 30.10
N PHE A 281 -11.42 -1.92 30.70
CA PHE A 281 -11.56 -3.15 31.48
C PHE A 281 -12.37 -2.93 32.76
N ASN A 282 -12.33 -1.73 33.31
CA ASN A 282 -13.05 -1.35 34.53
C ASN A 282 -14.53 -1.00 34.29
N ASP A 283 -14.97 -0.88 33.04
CA ASP A 283 -16.36 -0.54 32.72
C ASP A 283 -17.32 -1.62 33.26
N GLY A 284 -18.35 -1.17 33.98
CA GLY A 284 -19.33 -2.06 34.61
C GLY A 284 -18.84 -2.81 35.87
N ARG A 285 -17.54 -2.72 36.23
CA ARG A 285 -17.00 -3.39 37.42
C ARG A 285 -17.24 -2.56 38.70
N LYS A 286 -17.52 -3.27 39.81
CA LYS A 286 -17.59 -2.64 41.13
C LYS A 286 -16.25 -2.01 41.50
N LYS A 287 -16.24 -0.97 42.30
CA LYS A 287 -15.03 -0.24 42.70
C LYS A 287 -13.95 -1.15 43.30
N ALA A 288 -14.35 -2.19 44.06
CA ALA A 288 -13.42 -3.16 44.64
C ALA A 288 -12.73 -4.06 43.61
N ASP A 289 -13.35 -4.29 42.43
CA ASP A 289 -12.86 -5.19 41.38
C ASP A 289 -12.14 -4.43 40.26
N ARG A 290 -12.02 -3.12 40.39
CA ARG A 290 -11.30 -2.28 39.42
C ARG A 290 -9.82 -2.44 39.57
N VAL A 291 -9.14 -2.51 38.42
CA VAL A 291 -7.69 -2.60 38.36
C VAL A 291 -7.09 -1.22 38.04
N ASN A 292 -5.94 -0.93 38.59
CA ASN A 292 -5.11 0.19 38.22
C ASN A 292 -3.82 -0.33 37.59
N ILE A 293 -3.52 0.12 36.39
CA ILE A 293 -2.37 -0.33 35.61
C ILE A 293 -1.37 0.82 35.51
N ASP A 294 -0.15 0.58 36.00
CA ASP A 294 0.95 1.49 35.73
C ASP A 294 1.40 1.36 34.28
N ILE A 295 0.93 2.28 33.43
CA ILE A 295 1.24 2.32 31.99
C ILE A 295 2.49 3.15 31.66
N THR A 296 3.32 3.49 32.68
CA THR A 296 4.55 4.23 32.43
C THR A 296 5.55 3.41 31.59
N HIS A 297 6.35 4.10 30.79
CA HIS A 297 7.42 3.47 30.00
C HIS A 297 8.36 2.64 30.88
N LYS A 298 8.75 3.16 32.05
CA LYS A 298 9.61 2.43 33.01
C LYS A 298 9.06 1.05 33.35
N ASN A 299 7.74 0.96 33.54
CA ASN A 299 7.08 -0.30 33.93
C ASN A 299 6.87 -1.24 32.74
N LEU A 300 6.63 -0.71 31.54
CA LEU A 300 6.20 -1.50 30.37
C LEU A 300 7.30 -1.73 29.32
N LYS A 301 8.48 -1.10 29.40
CA LYS A 301 9.53 -1.21 28.38
C LYS A 301 10.01 -2.65 28.11
N ASN A 302 9.93 -3.55 29.09
CA ASN A 302 10.35 -4.95 28.92
C ASN A 302 9.21 -5.90 28.53
N GLY A 303 7.97 -5.39 28.51
CA GLY A 303 6.77 -6.18 28.30
C GLY A 303 6.39 -7.02 29.51
N LYS A 304 5.13 -7.00 29.90
CA LYS A 304 4.59 -7.82 31.00
C LYS A 304 3.08 -8.02 30.88
N ILE A 305 2.57 -9.06 31.53
CA ILE A 305 1.14 -9.27 31.69
C ILE A 305 0.62 -8.32 32.77
N CYS A 306 -0.38 -7.52 32.44
CA CYS A 306 -1.02 -6.54 33.31
C CYS A 306 -2.28 -7.12 33.96
N ALA A 307 -2.83 -6.38 34.94
CA ALA A 307 -4.00 -6.81 35.72
C ALA A 307 -5.29 -6.93 34.87
N ASP A 308 -5.35 -6.32 33.68
CA ASP A 308 -6.41 -6.49 32.70
C ASP A 308 -6.20 -7.69 31.76
N MET A 309 -5.30 -8.61 32.13
CA MET A 309 -4.96 -9.84 31.41
C MET A 309 -4.31 -9.61 30.02
N GLN A 310 -3.91 -8.38 29.70
CA GLN A 310 -3.19 -8.08 28.49
C GLN A 310 -1.68 -8.11 28.73
N TRP A 311 -0.91 -8.66 27.79
CA TRP A 311 0.53 -8.41 27.73
C TRP A 311 0.76 -7.06 27.07
N LYS A 312 1.34 -6.12 27.83
CA LYS A 312 1.59 -4.76 27.35
C LYS A 312 3.07 -4.46 27.27
N GLN A 313 3.47 -3.72 26.24
CA GLN A 313 4.82 -3.20 26.08
C GLN A 313 4.82 -1.81 25.46
N ILE A 314 5.79 -0.98 25.87
CA ILE A 314 6.16 0.26 25.21
C ILE A 314 7.56 0.09 24.64
N VAL A 315 7.73 0.34 23.34
CA VAL A 315 9.03 0.29 22.66
C VAL A 315 9.28 1.61 21.96
N THR A 316 10.09 2.47 22.60
CA THR A 316 10.53 3.74 22.00
C THR A 316 11.65 3.50 20.98
N VAL A 317 11.95 4.52 20.14
CA VAL A 317 13.10 4.43 19.23
C VAL A 317 14.41 4.26 19.99
N LYS A 318 14.55 4.90 21.17
CA LYS A 318 15.74 4.77 22.03
C LYS A 318 15.86 3.35 22.60
N ASP A 319 14.75 2.71 22.98
CA ASP A 319 14.77 1.30 23.40
C ASP A 319 15.20 0.39 22.26
N ALA A 320 14.64 0.58 21.06
CA ALA A 320 14.99 -0.23 19.90
C ALA A 320 16.47 -0.08 19.53
N ALA A 321 16.99 1.16 19.46
CA ALA A 321 18.41 1.44 19.20
C ALA A 321 19.32 0.84 20.28
N GLY A 322 18.98 1.00 21.55
CA GLY A 322 19.73 0.40 22.67
C GLY A 322 19.70 -1.13 22.68
N LEU A 323 18.76 -1.75 21.96
CA LEU A 323 18.64 -3.20 21.75
C LEU A 323 19.17 -3.66 20.38
N GLY A 324 20.01 -2.86 19.74
CA GLY A 324 20.74 -3.19 18.51
C GLY A 324 20.00 -2.90 17.21
N PHE A 325 18.89 -2.16 17.24
CA PHE A 325 18.22 -1.72 16.02
C PHE A 325 18.99 -0.57 15.36
N ASP A 326 19.67 -0.84 14.26
CA ASP A 326 20.63 0.02 13.57
C ASP A 326 20.07 0.73 12.31
N ARG A 327 18.77 0.59 12.04
CA ARG A 327 18.12 1.15 10.84
C ARG A 327 17.72 2.61 10.97
N ILE A 328 17.84 3.19 12.16
CA ILE A 328 17.47 4.56 12.47
C ILE A 328 18.60 5.23 13.24
N ASP A 329 19.08 6.34 12.73
CA ASP A 329 19.92 7.25 13.48
C ASP A 329 19.03 8.12 14.38
N VAL A 330 19.14 7.90 15.68
CA VAL A 330 18.29 8.59 16.68
C VAL A 330 18.68 10.07 16.83
N ASP A 331 19.96 10.39 16.72
CA ASP A 331 20.44 11.76 16.83
C ASP A 331 20.03 12.59 15.62
N ASP A 332 20.12 12.00 14.42
CA ASP A 332 19.59 12.58 13.17
C ASP A 332 18.07 12.81 13.25
N LEU A 333 17.33 11.84 13.83
CA LEU A 333 15.90 12.00 14.07
C LEU A 333 15.59 13.16 15.04
N ILE A 334 16.32 13.28 16.15
CA ILE A 334 16.15 14.37 17.11
C ILE A 334 16.46 15.72 16.45
N ALA A 335 17.48 15.78 15.61
CA ALA A 335 17.85 16.99 14.89
C ALA A 335 16.80 17.41 13.83
N LYS A 336 16.10 16.42 13.22
CA LYS A 336 15.16 16.64 12.10
C LYS A 336 13.69 16.72 12.51
N LYS A 337 13.35 16.40 13.74
CA LYS A 337 11.96 16.31 14.21
C LYS A 337 11.64 17.35 15.27
N SER A 338 10.40 17.87 15.27
CA SER A 338 9.97 18.70 16.40
C SER A 338 9.96 17.87 17.69
N PRO A 339 10.21 18.49 18.86
CA PRO A 339 10.12 17.77 20.13
C PRO A 339 8.78 17.05 20.32
N ASP A 340 7.67 17.68 19.94
CA ASP A 340 6.33 17.08 20.04
C ASP A 340 6.17 15.88 19.12
N GLU A 341 6.60 15.98 17.86
CA GLU A 341 6.54 14.84 16.94
C GLU A 341 7.48 13.73 17.38
N PHE A 342 8.70 14.07 17.78
CA PHE A 342 9.65 13.09 18.29
C PHE A 342 9.09 12.37 19.52
N ASN A 343 8.53 13.12 20.47
CA ASN A 343 7.93 12.56 21.67
C ASN A 343 6.71 11.68 21.34
N ASN A 344 5.84 12.13 20.45
CA ASN A 344 4.64 11.37 20.08
C ASN A 344 4.98 10.12 19.27
N LEU A 345 5.63 10.27 18.11
CA LEU A 345 5.78 9.18 17.14
C LEU A 345 6.94 8.22 17.46
N TYR A 346 7.96 8.72 18.19
CA TYR A 346 9.17 7.94 18.43
C TYR A 346 9.39 7.60 19.91
N MET A 347 8.89 8.44 20.83
CA MET A 347 8.98 8.18 22.27
C MET A 347 7.67 7.69 22.88
N CYS A 348 6.64 7.43 22.05
CA CYS A 348 5.34 6.91 22.47
C CYS A 348 4.64 7.75 23.54
N GLN A 349 4.79 9.06 23.50
CA GLN A 349 4.10 9.99 24.40
C GLN A 349 2.80 10.48 23.75
N PRO A 350 1.67 10.45 24.45
CA PRO A 350 0.40 10.93 23.90
C PRO A 350 0.46 12.44 23.66
N ILE A 351 -0.26 12.88 22.64
CA ILE A 351 -0.45 14.30 22.38
C ILE A 351 -1.42 14.85 23.43
N THR A 352 -0.97 15.87 24.15
CA THR A 352 -1.83 16.61 25.08
C THR A 352 -2.39 17.87 24.41
N ASN A 353 -3.64 18.24 24.71
CA ASN A 353 -4.28 19.41 24.11
C ASN A 353 -3.59 20.71 24.56
N GLY A 354 -3.16 21.49 23.55
CA GLY A 354 -2.77 22.89 23.66
C GLY A 354 -3.74 23.77 22.86
N GLU A 355 -3.47 25.06 22.70
CA GLU A 355 -4.26 25.97 21.85
C GLU A 355 -4.11 25.61 20.35
N ARG A 356 -4.74 24.50 19.94
CA ARG A 356 -4.70 24.00 18.57
C ARG A 356 -6.01 24.34 17.85
N PRO A 357 -5.94 24.84 16.61
CA PRO A 357 -7.13 25.17 15.83
C PRO A 357 -7.92 23.93 15.37
N PHE A 358 -7.26 22.77 15.30
CA PHE A 358 -7.86 21.49 14.89
C PHE A 358 -7.82 20.50 16.04
N SER A 359 -8.96 19.90 16.40
CA SER A 359 -8.97 18.84 17.39
C SER A 359 -8.61 17.50 16.76
N TYR A 360 -7.99 16.63 17.56
CA TYR A 360 -7.62 15.31 17.09
C TYR A 360 -8.85 14.49 16.66
N SER A 361 -9.94 14.57 17.42
CA SER A 361 -11.19 13.85 17.12
C SER A 361 -11.82 14.32 15.80
N GLU A 362 -11.83 15.63 15.52
CA GLU A 362 -12.32 16.14 14.22
C GLU A 362 -11.50 15.57 13.07
N LEU A 363 -10.17 15.54 13.19
CA LEU A 363 -9.27 15.03 12.15
C LEU A 363 -9.47 13.53 11.89
N ILE A 364 -9.56 12.71 12.93
CA ILE A 364 -9.74 11.26 12.78
C ILE A 364 -11.11 10.93 12.17
N ASN A 365 -12.16 11.69 12.53
CA ASN A 365 -13.48 11.50 11.93
C ASN A 365 -13.56 11.84 10.43
N CYS A 366 -12.58 12.56 9.91
CA CYS A 366 -12.44 12.79 8.47
C CYS A 366 -11.76 11.62 7.73
N GLY A 367 -11.19 10.66 8.45
CA GLY A 367 -10.54 9.49 7.88
C GLY A 367 -11.55 8.44 7.41
N VAL A 368 -11.43 8.00 6.15
CA VAL A 368 -12.28 6.95 5.57
C VAL A 368 -11.39 5.85 4.97
N ASP A 369 -11.94 4.66 4.76
CA ASP A 369 -11.28 3.64 3.94
C ASP A 369 -11.67 3.83 2.47
N GLY A 370 -10.88 4.65 1.76
CA GLY A 370 -11.14 5.01 0.35
C GLY A 370 -11.08 3.82 -0.61
N TRP A 371 -10.56 2.68 -0.17
CA TRP A 371 -10.46 1.45 -0.99
C TRP A 371 -11.65 0.53 -0.80
N ASN A 372 -12.52 0.84 0.13
CA ASN A 372 -13.72 0.04 0.37
C ASN A 372 -14.80 0.36 -0.65
N ALA A 373 -15.53 -0.68 -1.11
CA ALA A 373 -16.66 -0.52 -2.01
C ALA A 373 -17.73 0.39 -1.40
N GLY A 374 -18.24 1.32 -2.18
CA GLY A 374 -19.25 2.30 -1.76
C GLY A 374 -18.67 3.57 -1.11
N VAL A 375 -17.35 3.68 -0.93
CA VAL A 375 -16.71 4.89 -0.35
C VAL A 375 -16.19 5.81 -1.44
N TRP A 376 -15.14 5.38 -2.19
CA TRP A 376 -14.58 6.13 -3.32
C TRP A 376 -14.52 5.24 -4.57
N ASP A 377 -15.68 4.81 -5.06
CA ASP A 377 -15.78 3.86 -6.18
C ASP A 377 -15.22 4.38 -7.50
N ASP A 378 -15.11 5.70 -7.64
CA ASP A 378 -14.53 6.37 -8.81
C ASP A 378 -13.01 6.52 -8.75
N TRP A 379 -12.37 6.19 -7.62
CA TRP A 379 -10.92 6.34 -7.43
C TRP A 379 -10.19 5.02 -7.56
N ARG A 380 -9.19 4.99 -8.45
CA ARG A 380 -8.37 3.80 -8.75
C ARG A 380 -6.89 4.13 -8.69
N PRO A 381 -6.25 4.10 -7.51
CA PRO A 381 -4.90 4.64 -7.26
C PRO A 381 -3.80 4.06 -8.14
N TYR A 382 -3.95 2.83 -8.63
CA TYR A 382 -2.97 2.17 -9.52
C TYR A 382 -3.22 2.37 -11.01
N SER A 383 -4.30 3.07 -11.37
CA SER A 383 -4.58 3.41 -12.77
C SER A 383 -3.64 4.54 -13.24
N PRO A 384 -3.26 4.59 -14.52
CA PRO A 384 -2.56 5.74 -15.11
C PRO A 384 -3.32 7.05 -14.92
N ARG A 385 -4.67 7.00 -14.85
CA ARG A 385 -5.57 8.09 -14.51
C ARG A 385 -6.44 7.71 -13.32
N PRO A 386 -5.97 7.92 -12.07
CA PRO A 386 -6.63 7.39 -10.88
C PRO A 386 -8.07 7.84 -10.67
N LEU A 387 -8.42 9.04 -11.13
CA LEU A 387 -9.76 9.64 -11.04
C LEU A 387 -10.41 9.90 -12.42
N GLY A 388 -9.88 9.27 -13.47
CA GLY A 388 -10.35 9.50 -14.85
C GLY A 388 -10.21 10.96 -15.27
N ASN A 389 -11.30 11.57 -15.73
CA ASN A 389 -11.35 12.98 -16.16
C ASN A 389 -11.93 13.93 -15.09
N SER A 390 -12.25 13.41 -13.89
CA SER A 390 -12.76 14.27 -12.81
C SER A 390 -11.72 15.30 -12.38
N PRO A 391 -12.15 16.52 -12.00
CA PRO A 391 -11.25 17.59 -11.63
C PRO A 391 -10.45 17.24 -10.36
N VAL A 392 -9.20 17.70 -10.33
CA VAL A 392 -8.32 17.60 -9.17
C VAL A 392 -7.65 18.96 -8.94
N TRP A 393 -7.50 19.32 -7.66
CA TRP A 393 -6.78 20.49 -7.22
C TRP A 393 -5.49 20.06 -6.52
N ILE A 394 -4.42 20.78 -6.79
CA ILE A 394 -3.12 20.56 -6.17
C ILE A 394 -2.86 21.68 -5.17
N GLY A 395 -2.40 21.30 -3.98
CA GLY A 395 -1.82 22.22 -3.03
C GLY A 395 -0.35 21.89 -2.81
N TYR A 396 0.47 22.93 -2.67
CA TYR A 396 1.89 22.78 -2.47
C TYR A 396 2.44 23.79 -1.45
N ASP A 397 3.17 23.25 -0.48
CA ASP A 397 3.92 24.04 0.51
C ASP A 397 5.42 23.71 0.33
N PRO A 398 6.21 24.64 -0.26
CA PRO A 398 7.59 24.37 -0.63
C PRO A 398 8.54 24.36 0.55
N ASN A 399 9.69 23.71 0.35
CA ASN A 399 10.76 23.67 1.30
C ASN A 399 12.11 24.07 0.69
N GLY A 400 13.08 24.42 1.54
CA GLY A 400 14.47 24.73 1.16
C GLY A 400 15.22 23.52 0.62
N GLU A 401 16.24 23.80 -0.21
CA GLU A 401 17.15 22.80 -0.76
C GLU A 401 18.16 22.33 0.28
N GLY A 402 18.58 21.05 0.20
CA GLY A 402 19.68 20.49 0.97
C GLY A 402 19.27 19.46 2.03
N GLU A 403 20.24 18.65 2.47
CA GLU A 403 20.04 17.52 3.38
C GLU A 403 19.51 17.89 4.79
N GLY A 404 19.65 19.14 5.22
CA GLY A 404 19.16 19.67 6.50
C GLY A 404 17.84 20.44 6.40
N GLY A 405 17.19 20.47 5.23
CA GLY A 405 15.95 21.19 5.00
C GLY A 405 14.72 20.46 5.53
N ASP A 406 13.69 21.24 5.84
CA ASP A 406 12.33 20.74 6.12
C ASP A 406 11.77 19.94 4.94
N SER A 407 10.64 19.22 5.10
CA SER A 407 9.94 18.59 3.97
C SER A 407 9.02 19.59 3.25
N ALA A 408 8.86 19.45 1.93
CA ALA A 408 7.79 20.10 1.21
C ALA A 408 6.52 19.22 1.21
N GLY A 409 5.35 19.84 1.29
CA GLY A 409 4.06 19.16 1.22
C GLY A 409 3.46 19.27 -0.18
N LEU A 410 3.11 18.15 -0.78
CA LEU A 410 2.41 18.08 -2.07
C LEU A 410 1.16 17.22 -1.92
N VAL A 411 -0.01 17.77 -2.28
CA VAL A 411 -1.29 17.08 -2.15
C VAL A 411 -2.12 17.16 -3.42
N ALA A 412 -2.87 16.09 -3.69
CA ALA A 412 -3.91 16.04 -4.71
C ALA A 412 -5.28 15.88 -4.04
N ILE A 413 -6.21 16.78 -4.33
CA ILE A 413 -7.55 16.81 -3.73
C ILE A 413 -8.60 16.76 -4.85
N ALA A 414 -9.54 15.82 -4.76
CA ALA A 414 -10.75 15.85 -5.56
C ALA A 414 -11.74 16.84 -4.92
N PRO A 415 -12.12 17.93 -5.63
CA PRO A 415 -13.15 18.83 -5.14
C PRO A 415 -14.53 18.17 -5.20
N PRO A 416 -15.51 18.68 -4.45
CA PRO A 416 -16.88 18.21 -4.52
C PRO A 416 -17.44 18.40 -5.93
N GLN A 417 -18.16 17.38 -6.41
CA GLN A 417 -18.82 17.42 -7.74
C GLN A 417 -20.24 18.02 -7.65
N VAL A 418 -20.76 18.14 -6.46
CA VAL A 418 -22.08 18.75 -6.16
C VAL A 418 -21.91 19.77 -5.06
N GLU A 419 -22.80 20.76 -5.01
CA GLU A 419 -22.82 21.75 -3.94
C GLU A 419 -22.95 21.06 -2.57
N GLY A 420 -22.17 21.51 -1.57
CA GLY A 420 -22.13 20.89 -0.23
C GLY A 420 -21.42 19.52 -0.18
N GLY A 421 -20.94 18.99 -1.29
CA GLY A 421 -20.23 17.73 -1.36
C GLY A 421 -18.87 17.75 -0.67
N LYS A 422 -18.20 16.61 -0.64
CA LYS A 422 -16.96 16.42 0.13
C LYS A 422 -15.70 16.62 -0.71
N PHE A 423 -14.70 17.25 -0.11
CA PHE A 423 -13.33 17.26 -0.59
C PHE A 423 -12.65 15.94 -0.18
N ARG A 424 -11.99 15.28 -1.12
CA ARG A 424 -11.29 14.00 -0.87
C ARG A 424 -9.80 14.16 -1.14
N VAL A 425 -8.96 14.02 -0.12
CA VAL A 425 -7.50 14.01 -0.31
C VAL A 425 -7.08 12.65 -0.85
N LEU A 426 -6.74 12.62 -2.13
CA LEU A 426 -6.37 11.42 -2.86
C LEU A 426 -4.92 10.99 -2.60
N GLU A 427 -4.01 11.97 -2.55
CA GLU A 427 -2.58 11.76 -2.31
C GLU A 427 -2.02 12.87 -1.43
N ALA A 428 -1.10 12.49 -0.54
CA ALA A 428 -0.32 13.41 0.27
C ALA A 428 1.14 12.91 0.30
N ILE A 429 2.06 13.73 -0.21
CA ILE A 429 3.47 13.38 -0.40
C ILE A 429 4.32 14.39 0.36
N GLN A 430 5.33 13.91 1.06
CA GLN A 430 6.38 14.73 1.64
C GLN A 430 7.64 14.58 0.80
N LEU A 431 8.15 15.69 0.26
CA LEU A 431 9.38 15.76 -0.51
C LEU A 431 10.49 16.29 0.38
N ARG A 432 11.63 15.60 0.45
CA ARG A 432 12.75 15.98 1.33
C ARG A 432 14.03 16.15 0.54
N GLY A 433 14.77 17.23 0.84
CA GLY A 433 16.10 17.48 0.27
C GLY A 433 16.14 17.66 -1.24
N MET A 434 15.00 17.88 -1.89
CA MET A 434 14.92 17.98 -3.34
C MET A 434 15.23 19.41 -3.83
N PRO A 435 16.03 19.57 -4.90
CA PRO A 435 16.16 20.83 -5.64
C PRO A 435 14.79 21.32 -6.16
N PHE A 436 14.64 22.63 -6.33
CA PHE A 436 13.38 23.26 -6.75
C PHE A 436 12.87 22.73 -8.09
N GLU A 437 13.77 22.39 -9.01
CA GLU A 437 13.44 21.82 -10.30
C GLU A 437 12.79 20.43 -10.14
N LEU A 438 13.31 19.59 -9.24
CA LEU A 438 12.73 18.27 -8.95
C LEU A 438 11.41 18.38 -8.20
N GLN A 439 11.27 19.37 -7.30
CA GLN A 439 9.99 19.67 -6.65
C GLN A 439 8.93 20.06 -7.70
N ALA A 440 9.27 20.95 -8.64
CA ALA A 440 8.36 21.33 -9.74
C ALA A 440 8.05 20.14 -10.65
N GLU A 441 9.01 19.23 -10.88
CA GLU A 441 8.79 18.02 -11.68
C GLU A 441 7.81 17.06 -11.00
N GLU A 442 7.83 16.91 -9.67
CA GLU A 442 6.83 16.10 -8.96
C GLU A 442 5.41 16.68 -9.14
N ILE A 443 5.27 18.01 -9.08
CA ILE A 443 4.00 18.67 -9.38
C ILE A 443 3.59 18.39 -10.84
N ARG A 444 4.52 18.46 -11.81
CA ARG A 444 4.27 18.15 -13.21
C ARG A 444 3.79 16.70 -13.43
N LYS A 445 4.39 15.74 -12.73
CA LYS A 445 3.95 14.33 -12.77
C LYS A 445 2.50 14.18 -12.30
N MET A 446 2.07 14.92 -11.27
CA MET A 446 0.67 14.94 -10.86
C MET A 446 -0.25 15.49 -11.95
N THR A 447 0.15 16.53 -12.70
CA THR A 447 -0.66 17.06 -13.79
C THR A 447 -0.80 16.07 -14.97
N GLN A 448 0.12 15.12 -15.09
CA GLN A 448 0.03 14.04 -16.09
C GLN A 448 -0.91 12.91 -15.65
N ARG A 449 -0.99 12.65 -14.35
CA ARG A 449 -1.83 11.59 -13.76
C ARG A 449 -3.26 12.02 -13.53
N TYR A 450 -3.49 13.29 -13.20
CA TYR A 450 -4.79 13.84 -12.84
C TYR A 450 -5.22 14.94 -13.82
N ASN A 451 -6.53 15.16 -13.93
CA ASN A 451 -7.10 16.31 -14.61
C ASN A 451 -7.03 17.53 -13.68
N VAL A 452 -5.86 18.14 -13.59
CA VAL A 452 -5.60 19.24 -12.66
C VAL A 452 -6.21 20.53 -13.21
N GLN A 453 -7.09 21.16 -12.42
CA GLN A 453 -7.74 22.43 -12.75
C GLN A 453 -7.25 23.60 -11.89
N PHE A 454 -6.60 23.32 -10.77
CA PHE A 454 -6.08 24.34 -9.88
C PHE A 454 -4.78 23.87 -9.23
N ILE A 455 -3.83 24.79 -9.09
CA ILE A 455 -2.61 24.61 -8.31
C ILE A 455 -2.43 25.82 -7.40
N GLY A 456 -2.46 25.61 -6.08
CA GLY A 456 -2.16 26.61 -5.07
C GLY A 456 -0.81 26.37 -4.43
N ILE A 457 0.07 27.37 -4.42
CA ILE A 457 1.47 27.27 -3.97
C ILE A 457 1.76 28.38 -2.96
N ASP A 458 2.38 28.03 -1.81
CA ASP A 458 3.03 29.07 -0.99
C ASP A 458 4.19 29.67 -1.79
N GLY A 459 4.10 30.95 -2.03
CA GLY A 459 5.14 31.72 -2.72
C GLY A 459 5.92 32.64 -1.80
N THR A 460 5.84 32.44 -0.49
CA THR A 460 6.59 33.22 0.50
C THR A 460 8.07 32.84 0.45
N GLY A 461 8.96 33.80 0.31
CA GLY A 461 10.40 33.55 0.29
C GLY A 461 10.81 32.61 -0.85
N ILE A 462 11.37 31.46 -0.46
CA ILE A 462 11.89 30.44 -1.40
C ILE A 462 10.81 29.82 -2.31
N GLY A 463 9.55 29.82 -1.89
CA GLY A 463 8.45 29.25 -2.66
C GLY A 463 8.19 29.96 -4.00
N GLY A 464 8.65 31.22 -4.12
CA GLY A 464 8.62 31.96 -5.39
C GLY A 464 9.40 31.26 -6.52
N ALA A 465 10.49 30.54 -6.19
CA ALA A 465 11.28 29.82 -7.19
C ALA A 465 10.48 28.63 -7.78
N VAL A 466 9.90 27.79 -6.93
CA VAL A 466 9.08 26.64 -7.38
C VAL A 466 7.86 27.13 -8.16
N HIS A 467 7.16 28.18 -7.67
CA HIS A 467 6.03 28.77 -8.39
C HIS A 467 6.42 29.21 -9.81
N SER A 468 7.57 29.90 -9.97
CA SER A 468 8.05 30.34 -11.30
C SER A 468 8.34 29.18 -12.24
N LEU A 469 8.81 28.02 -11.71
CA LEU A 469 9.01 26.80 -12.49
C LEU A 469 7.68 26.17 -12.89
N VAL A 470 6.69 26.15 -11.98
CA VAL A 470 5.36 25.59 -12.24
C VAL A 470 4.61 26.40 -13.28
N LEU A 471 4.73 27.73 -13.31
CA LEU A 471 4.13 28.60 -14.34
C LEU A 471 4.52 28.20 -15.77
N LYS A 472 5.67 27.56 -15.99
CA LYS A 472 6.11 27.13 -17.33
C LYS A 472 5.21 26.04 -17.92
N PHE A 473 4.56 25.22 -17.10
CA PHE A 473 3.67 24.14 -17.57
C PHE A 473 2.23 24.28 -17.07
N PHE A 474 1.98 25.11 -16.06
CA PHE A 474 0.64 25.43 -15.56
C PHE A 474 0.55 26.93 -15.27
N PRO A 475 0.28 27.76 -16.30
CA PRO A 475 0.29 29.23 -16.17
C PRO A 475 -0.74 29.81 -15.20
N ALA A 476 -1.80 29.04 -14.88
CA ALA A 476 -2.86 29.45 -13.93
C ALA A 476 -2.56 29.09 -12.47
N ALA A 477 -1.32 28.69 -12.13
CA ALA A 477 -0.95 28.38 -10.77
C ALA A 477 -1.06 29.63 -9.87
N MET A 478 -1.81 29.49 -8.78
CA MET A 478 -2.04 30.58 -7.82
C MET A 478 -0.93 30.63 -6.78
N LYS A 479 -0.40 31.83 -6.54
CA LYS A 479 0.62 32.11 -5.55
C LYS A 479 -0.02 32.66 -4.29
N PHE A 480 0.21 32.02 -3.13
CA PHE A 480 -0.11 32.56 -1.82
C PHE A 480 1.12 33.23 -1.21
N VAL A 481 0.97 34.46 -0.74
CA VAL A 481 2.02 35.13 0.03
C VAL A 481 1.52 35.28 1.46
N TYR A 482 2.22 34.68 2.41
CA TYR A 482 1.76 34.62 3.77
C TYR A 482 1.79 35.99 4.47
N SER A 483 0.60 36.45 4.84
CA SER A 483 0.32 37.48 5.82
C SER A 483 -0.46 36.88 6.98
N ILE A 484 -0.67 37.64 8.05
CA ILE A 484 -1.50 37.22 9.18
C ILE A 484 -2.93 36.90 8.69
N SER A 485 -3.49 37.75 7.83
CA SER A 485 -4.83 37.57 7.28
C SER A 485 -4.92 36.35 6.37
N VAL A 486 -3.96 36.10 5.50
CA VAL A 486 -3.91 34.93 4.62
C VAL A 486 -3.85 33.64 5.45
N LYS A 487 -2.95 33.54 6.42
CA LYS A 487 -2.88 32.35 7.29
C LYS A 487 -4.15 32.11 8.06
N SER A 488 -4.77 33.17 8.58
CA SER A 488 -6.06 33.05 9.29
C SER A 488 -7.18 32.59 8.36
N ALA A 489 -7.25 33.10 7.14
CA ALA A 489 -8.25 32.66 6.14
C ALA A 489 -8.08 31.17 5.76
N LEU A 490 -6.83 30.73 5.55
CA LEU A 490 -6.49 29.34 5.25
C LEU A 490 -6.96 28.41 6.36
N VAL A 491 -6.62 28.71 7.62
CA VAL A 491 -7.01 27.89 8.77
C VAL A 491 -8.53 27.90 8.98
N LEU A 492 -9.18 29.07 8.93
CA LEU A 492 -10.63 29.18 9.10
C LEU A 492 -11.41 28.42 8.02
N LYS A 493 -10.94 28.47 6.77
CA LYS A 493 -11.56 27.69 5.68
C LYS A 493 -11.47 26.19 5.95
N ALA A 494 -10.30 25.69 6.33
CA ALA A 494 -10.10 24.27 6.63
C ALA A 494 -10.97 23.82 7.82
N GLN A 495 -11.03 24.62 8.91
CA GLN A 495 -11.92 24.35 10.06
C GLN A 495 -13.40 24.27 9.63
N MET A 496 -13.84 25.23 8.81
CA MET A 496 -15.21 25.26 8.32
C MET A 496 -15.55 24.02 7.50
N VAL A 497 -14.67 23.62 6.58
CA VAL A 497 -14.86 22.44 5.73
C VAL A 497 -14.92 21.16 6.58
N MET A 498 -14.02 21.01 7.57
CA MET A 498 -13.98 19.85 8.46
C MET A 498 -15.20 19.78 9.37
N ARG A 499 -15.58 20.87 10.04
CA ARG A 499 -16.72 20.91 10.97
C ARG A 499 -18.06 20.67 10.28
N ARG A 500 -18.15 20.99 8.99
CA ARG A 500 -19.33 20.68 8.16
C ARG A 500 -19.33 19.24 7.62
N GLY A 501 -18.36 18.41 7.98
CA GLY A 501 -18.21 17.03 7.50
C GLY A 501 -17.90 16.91 6.02
N ARG A 502 -17.34 17.98 5.42
CA ARG A 502 -17.03 18.06 3.99
C ARG A 502 -15.58 17.73 3.64
N PHE A 503 -14.82 17.17 4.55
CA PHE A 503 -13.42 16.80 4.34
C PHE A 503 -13.25 15.31 4.58
N GLU A 504 -12.62 14.63 3.61
CA GLU A 504 -12.26 13.22 3.71
C GLU A 504 -10.84 12.98 3.23
N TYR A 505 -10.18 12.02 3.85
CA TYR A 505 -8.90 11.48 3.39
C TYR A 505 -8.82 9.98 3.69
N ASP A 506 -8.01 9.23 2.93
CA ASP A 506 -7.79 7.82 3.26
C ASP A 506 -7.13 7.70 4.64
N ALA A 507 -7.77 6.99 5.56
CA ALA A 507 -7.30 6.84 6.94
C ALA A 507 -5.87 6.27 7.05
N GLY A 508 -5.36 5.63 5.98
CA GLY A 508 -3.97 5.23 5.84
C GLY A 508 -2.99 6.38 5.70
N LEU A 509 -3.45 7.57 5.33
CA LEU A 509 -2.63 8.78 5.22
C LEU A 509 -2.54 9.52 6.57
N SER A 510 -2.09 8.83 7.62
CA SER A 510 -1.97 9.40 8.98
C SER A 510 -1.12 10.68 9.05
N VAL A 511 -0.25 10.91 8.06
CA VAL A 511 0.53 12.14 7.90
C VAL A 511 -0.36 13.38 7.83
N ILE A 512 -1.60 13.26 7.33
CA ILE A 512 -2.55 14.38 7.24
C ILE A 512 -2.96 14.83 8.64
N ALA A 513 -3.51 13.94 9.46
CA ALA A 513 -3.89 14.27 10.83
C ALA A 513 -2.69 14.80 11.65
N GLN A 514 -1.54 14.14 11.52
CA GLN A 514 -0.31 14.56 12.18
C GLN A 514 0.09 15.98 11.78
N SER A 515 0.05 16.32 10.49
CA SER A 515 0.42 17.63 9.98
C SER A 515 -0.52 18.72 10.50
N PHE A 516 -1.83 18.50 10.51
CA PHE A 516 -2.79 19.45 11.10
C PHE A 516 -2.58 19.65 12.60
N MET A 517 -2.18 18.61 13.33
CA MET A 517 -1.90 18.69 14.76
C MET A 517 -0.67 19.53 15.11
N THR A 518 0.20 19.84 14.16
CA THR A 518 1.34 20.76 14.37
C THR A 518 0.95 22.22 14.27
N ILE A 519 -0.22 22.54 13.71
CA ILE A 519 -0.69 23.91 13.59
C ILE A 519 -1.09 24.45 14.96
N ARG A 520 -0.52 25.59 15.36
CA ARG A 520 -0.79 26.26 16.62
C ARG A 520 -1.27 27.69 16.40
N LYS A 521 -2.15 28.13 17.26
CA LYS A 521 -2.52 29.53 17.40
C LYS A 521 -1.40 30.27 18.12
N SER A 522 -0.94 31.36 17.56
CA SER A 522 0.05 32.25 18.19
C SER A 522 -0.45 33.67 18.15
N VAL A 523 0.09 34.51 19.03
CA VAL A 523 -0.24 35.93 19.10
C VAL A 523 1.01 36.71 18.75
N THR A 524 0.89 37.61 17.79
CA THR A 524 2.00 38.51 17.41
C THR A 524 2.29 39.52 18.52
N PRO A 525 3.48 40.17 18.54
CA PRO A 525 3.77 41.26 19.50
C PRO A 525 2.74 42.39 19.47
N GLY A 526 2.02 42.58 18.35
CA GLY A 526 0.93 43.57 18.21
C GLY A 526 -0.45 43.03 18.63
N GLY A 527 -0.53 41.89 19.31
CA GLY A 527 -1.80 41.35 19.84
C GLY A 527 -2.68 40.64 18.80
N MET A 528 -2.28 40.52 17.53
CA MET A 528 -3.07 39.85 16.49
C MET A 528 -2.86 38.34 16.52
N THR A 529 -3.97 37.60 16.39
CA THR A 529 -3.92 36.12 16.25
C THR A 529 -3.39 35.73 14.88
N THR A 530 -2.41 34.84 14.88
CA THR A 530 -1.90 34.17 13.67
C THR A 530 -1.76 32.68 13.93
N TYR A 531 -1.38 31.93 12.89
CA TYR A 531 -1.16 30.49 12.97
C TYR A 531 0.24 30.16 12.48
N THR A 532 0.90 29.25 13.18
CA THR A 532 2.24 28.77 12.86
C THR A 532 2.28 27.25 13.01
N SER A 533 3.14 26.60 12.26
CA SER A 533 3.55 25.23 12.59
C SER A 533 4.64 25.28 13.65
N ASP A 534 4.69 24.31 14.53
CA ASP A 534 5.81 24.17 15.45
C ASP A 534 7.10 24.00 14.65
N ARG A 535 7.98 24.97 14.75
CA ARG A 535 9.31 24.96 14.13
C ARG A 535 10.37 24.79 15.23
N SER A 536 10.67 23.56 15.58
CA SER A 536 11.97 23.28 16.17
C SER A 536 12.98 23.11 15.04
N LYS A 537 14.23 23.52 15.25
CA LYS A 537 15.28 23.46 14.22
C LYS A 537 15.28 22.08 13.53
N GLY A 538 14.97 22.03 12.24
CA GLY A 538 15.05 20.86 11.39
C GLY A 538 13.78 20.03 11.23
N ALA A 539 12.60 20.46 11.69
CA ALA A 539 11.37 19.70 11.51
C ALA A 539 10.20 20.58 11.08
N SER A 540 9.82 20.46 9.82
CA SER A 540 8.54 20.94 9.29
C SER A 540 7.56 19.80 9.17
N HIS A 541 6.43 19.90 9.83
CA HIS A 541 5.38 18.87 9.75
C HIS A 541 4.00 19.45 9.48
N GLY A 542 3.92 20.77 9.37
CA GLY A 542 2.73 21.46 8.92
C GLY A 542 2.53 21.46 7.40
N ASP A 543 3.55 21.07 6.62
CA ASP A 543 3.60 21.28 5.17
C ASP A 543 2.44 20.63 4.44
N VAL A 544 2.09 19.38 4.79
CA VAL A 544 0.94 18.71 4.21
C VAL A 544 -0.37 19.43 4.58
N ALA A 545 -0.50 19.93 5.81
CA ALA A 545 -1.69 20.69 6.22
C ALA A 545 -1.78 22.03 5.49
N TRP A 546 -0.67 22.77 5.36
CA TRP A 546 -0.64 24.01 4.58
C TRP A 546 -0.92 23.76 3.11
N ALA A 547 -0.34 22.73 2.52
CA ALA A 547 -0.63 22.32 1.13
C ALA A 547 -2.13 22.01 0.95
N ILE A 548 -2.76 21.27 1.86
CA ILE A 548 -4.20 21.02 1.84
C ILE A 548 -4.96 22.35 1.91
N MET A 549 -4.61 23.22 2.82
CA MET A 549 -5.26 24.52 2.99
C MET A 549 -5.13 25.40 1.74
N HIS A 550 -4.01 25.36 1.01
CA HIS A 550 -3.85 26.06 -0.26
C HIS A 550 -4.84 25.54 -1.32
N ALA A 551 -4.97 24.21 -1.45
CA ALA A 551 -5.91 23.64 -2.41
C ALA A 551 -7.37 23.98 -2.10
N LEU A 552 -7.76 23.97 -0.81
CA LEU A 552 -9.13 24.29 -0.38
C LEU A 552 -9.55 25.74 -0.69
N GLN A 553 -8.60 26.66 -0.91
CA GLN A 553 -8.92 28.07 -1.22
C GLN A 553 -9.54 28.26 -2.60
N ASN A 554 -9.47 27.29 -3.50
CA ASN A 554 -10.13 27.39 -4.79
C ASN A 554 -11.66 27.38 -4.71
N GLU A 555 -12.26 26.94 -3.58
CA GLU A 555 -13.69 27.11 -3.32
C GLU A 555 -13.91 28.40 -2.54
N PRO A 556 -14.66 29.40 -3.07
CA PRO A 556 -14.93 30.65 -2.36
C PRO A 556 -15.60 30.45 -1.01
N ILE A 557 -15.25 31.27 -0.01
CA ILE A 557 -15.96 31.32 1.27
C ILE A 557 -17.34 31.93 1.00
N GLY A 558 -18.42 31.19 1.22
CA GLY A 558 -19.79 31.65 0.98
C GLY A 558 -20.49 31.12 -0.25
N ALA A 559 -19.87 30.21 -1.00
CA ALA A 559 -20.52 29.51 -2.14
C ALA A 559 -21.81 28.74 -1.76
N GLU A 560 -22.15 28.67 -0.47
CA GLU A 560 -23.31 27.93 0.06
C GLU A 560 -24.52 28.80 0.41
N THR A 561 -24.42 30.13 0.28
CA THR A 561 -25.58 31.02 0.41
C THR A 561 -25.97 31.52 -0.96
N GLY A 562 -26.97 30.89 -1.60
CA GLY A 562 -27.55 31.34 -2.85
C GLY A 562 -27.89 32.82 -2.79
N SER A 563 -27.02 33.66 -3.29
CA SER A 563 -27.25 35.06 -3.60
C SER A 563 -26.49 35.38 -4.87
N THR A 564 -27.24 35.49 -5.91
CA THR A 564 -26.87 36.12 -7.17
C THR A 564 -26.17 37.47 -6.96
N GLY A 565 -24.98 37.62 -7.50
CA GLY A 565 -24.42 38.92 -7.84
C GLY A 565 -23.23 39.39 -7.03
N GLY A 566 -22.12 39.53 -7.70
CA GLY A 566 -20.99 40.36 -7.29
C GLY A 566 -19.67 39.62 -7.36
N GLY A 567 -19.01 39.68 -8.50
CA GLY A 567 -17.62 39.29 -8.62
C GLY A 567 -16.74 40.10 -7.66
N PHE A 568 -16.09 39.43 -6.72
CA PHE A 568 -15.01 40.03 -5.93
C PHE A 568 -13.71 39.82 -6.72
N VAL A 569 -13.25 40.88 -7.38
CA VAL A 569 -11.86 40.94 -7.79
C VAL A 569 -11.05 41.26 -6.54
N GLN A 570 -10.35 40.31 -5.99
CA GLN A 570 -9.30 40.58 -5.00
C GLN A 570 -8.00 40.84 -5.76
N GLU A 571 -7.63 42.11 -5.88
CA GLU A 571 -6.24 42.52 -6.08
C GLU A 571 -5.45 42.21 -4.80
N PHE A 572 -4.43 41.35 -4.91
CA PHE A 572 -3.41 41.14 -3.90
C PHE A 572 -2.03 41.46 -4.46
#